data_fd6ee6225cffab1baad7ac03bee75327
#
_entry.id   fd6ee6225cffab1baad7ac03bee75327
#
_cell.length_a   1.000
_cell.length_b   1.000
_cell.length_c   1.000
_cell.angle_alpha   90.00
_cell.angle_beta   90.00
_cell.angle_gamma   90.00
#
_symmetry.space_group_name_H-M   'P 1'
#
loop_
_entity.id
_entity.type
_entity.pdbx_description
1 polymer ?
#
loop_
_entity_poly.entity_id
_entity_poly.type
_entity_poly.pdbx_seq_one_letter_code
_entity_poly.pdbx_strand_id
1 'polypeptide(L)'
;HDIRLDQIIPARWTERVFDTWLQLKGDCQPGEFYTWQIGVFTPFKELKGVSVSFSDLVNADGNKIKSTSFQCFNQEGTDTDGQTFRKTVCIPKGYVQALWIGMDIPASAKGIYKGKAFVKEGSSQPVEIAIELNVSGSPIANHGDNEGWRKTRLRWLNSTLGNADEPTAPYTPVTIRKKTLSWLGGEIELSSSGLPCRITTCYDANNRLSDSISNAVLAKEMAFIIETFNGQEALKPGSLRITNRNNASISLSLIHISEPTRPLYIS
;
A
#
# COMPACT_ATOMS: atom_id res chain seq x y z
N HIS A 1 -12.81 18.94 9.42
CA HIS A 1 -12.60 18.60 8.02
C HIS A 1 -11.25 17.91 7.88
N ASP A 2 -11.22 16.80 7.11
CA ASP A 2 -9.98 16.10 6.84
C ASP A 2 -9.05 16.95 5.99
N ILE A 3 -7.77 16.92 6.33
CA ILE A 3 -6.72 17.57 5.56
C ILE A 3 -6.33 16.62 4.42
N ARG A 4 -6.32 17.13 3.20
CA ARG A 4 -5.83 16.38 2.03
C ARG A 4 -4.31 16.46 1.95
N LEU A 5 -3.69 15.50 1.29
CA LEU A 5 -2.27 15.57 0.93
C LEU A 5 -2.02 16.79 0.03
N ASP A 6 -0.84 17.40 0.16
CA ASP A 6 -0.37 18.53 -0.67
C ASP A 6 -1.26 19.79 -0.61
N GLN A 7 -1.98 19.95 0.48
CA GLN A 7 -2.81 21.13 0.66
C GLN A 7 -1.95 22.36 0.98
N ILE A 8 -2.14 23.43 0.19
CA ILE A 8 -1.57 24.75 0.49
C ILE A 8 -2.26 25.32 1.74
N ILE A 9 -1.49 25.97 2.61
CA ILE A 9 -2.03 26.59 3.81
C ILE A 9 -2.98 27.74 3.42
N PRO A 10 -4.26 27.72 3.87
CA PRO A 10 -5.13 28.86 3.69
C PRO A 10 -4.57 30.09 4.41
N ALA A 11 -4.52 31.26 3.76
CA ALA A 11 -3.98 32.50 4.34
C ALA A 11 -4.57 32.83 5.72
N ARG A 12 -5.86 32.54 5.90
CA ARG A 12 -6.57 32.72 7.19
C ARG A 12 -6.00 31.92 8.37
N TRP A 13 -5.19 30.86 8.11
CA TRP A 13 -4.60 30.06 9.17
C TRP A 13 -3.35 30.73 9.76
N THR A 14 -2.67 31.57 9.01
CA THR A 14 -1.49 32.29 9.47
C THR A 14 -1.82 33.43 10.44
N GLU A 15 -3.09 33.87 10.47
CA GLU A 15 -3.59 34.98 11.29
C GLU A 15 -4.21 34.52 12.62
N ARG A 16 -4.35 33.23 12.86
CA ARG A 16 -4.99 32.69 14.07
C ARG A 16 -3.99 32.34 15.16
N VAL A 17 -4.39 32.62 16.41
CA VAL A 17 -3.69 32.12 17.61
C VAL A 17 -4.16 30.68 17.87
N PHE A 18 -3.24 29.73 17.89
CA PHE A 18 -3.52 28.28 17.84
C PHE A 18 -3.58 27.56 19.18
N ASP A 19 -3.60 28.25 20.30
CA ASP A 19 -3.57 27.65 21.65
C ASP A 19 -4.66 26.61 21.92
N THR A 20 -5.82 26.74 21.24
CA THR A 20 -6.93 25.79 21.37
C THR A 20 -6.86 24.58 20.44
N TRP A 21 -5.89 24.53 19.51
CA TRP A 21 -5.78 23.48 18.52
C TRP A 21 -4.86 22.33 18.93
N LEU A 22 -4.11 22.50 20.00
CA LEU A 22 -3.22 21.49 20.54
C LEU A 22 -3.98 20.49 21.43
N GLN A 23 -5.19 20.16 21.03
CA GLN A 23 -6.06 19.22 21.73
C GLN A 23 -6.85 18.37 20.76
N LEU A 24 -6.84 17.05 20.98
CA LEU A 24 -7.77 16.10 20.40
C LEU A 24 -8.82 15.75 21.45
N LYS A 25 -10.09 15.95 21.13
CA LYS A 25 -11.23 15.33 21.85
C LYS A 25 -11.99 14.45 20.89
N GLY A 26 -12.28 13.23 21.28
CA GLY A 26 -12.98 12.28 20.43
C GLY A 26 -13.80 11.28 21.22
N ASP A 27 -14.82 10.75 20.54
CA ASP A 27 -15.68 9.69 21.03
C ASP A 27 -15.40 8.43 20.21
N CYS A 28 -15.26 7.29 20.88
CA CYS A 28 -15.04 6.01 20.25
C CYS A 28 -15.73 4.88 21.01
N GLN A 29 -15.82 3.72 20.36
CA GLN A 29 -16.40 2.53 20.98
C GLN A 29 -15.31 1.53 21.39
N PRO A 30 -15.58 0.69 22.41
CA PRO A 30 -14.71 -0.43 22.73
C PRO A 30 -14.54 -1.35 21.49
N GLY A 31 -13.33 -1.83 21.23
CA GLY A 31 -13.01 -2.68 20.08
C GLY A 31 -12.89 -1.96 18.73
N GLU A 32 -13.04 -0.65 18.69
CA GLU A 32 -12.88 0.17 17.49
C GLU A 32 -11.40 0.34 17.11
N PHE A 33 -11.08 0.38 15.84
CA PHE A 33 -9.83 0.98 15.35
C PHE A 33 -10.09 2.47 15.11
N TYR A 34 -9.76 3.30 16.11
CA TYR A 34 -10.03 4.72 16.07
C TYR A 34 -8.99 5.48 15.24
N THR A 35 -9.45 6.33 14.32
CA THR A 35 -8.56 7.07 13.40
C THR A 35 -8.80 8.57 13.45
N TRP A 36 -7.71 9.34 13.35
CA TRP A 36 -7.76 10.80 13.24
C TRP A 36 -6.54 11.34 12.50
N GLN A 37 -6.48 12.66 12.35
CA GLN A 37 -5.36 13.37 11.76
C GLN A 37 -4.73 14.35 12.74
N ILE A 38 -3.40 14.48 12.68
CA ILE A 38 -2.67 15.62 13.20
C ILE A 38 -2.22 16.45 12.00
N GLY A 39 -2.73 17.69 11.88
CA GLY A 39 -2.31 18.62 10.83
C GLY A 39 -1.03 19.34 11.26
N VAL A 40 0.06 19.13 10.53
CA VAL A 40 1.30 19.87 10.71
C VAL A 40 1.46 20.84 9.55
N PHE A 41 1.50 22.14 9.83
CA PHE A 41 1.66 23.15 8.80
C PHE A 41 2.87 24.05 9.07
N THR A 42 3.46 24.53 7.99
CA THR A 42 4.67 25.34 8.06
C THR A 42 4.63 26.52 7.07
N PRO A 43 4.24 27.73 7.53
CA PRO A 43 4.12 28.88 6.64
C PRO A 43 5.46 29.49 6.24
N PHE A 44 6.50 29.36 7.08
CA PHE A 44 7.70 30.17 6.93
C PHE A 44 8.96 29.41 6.49
N LYS A 45 9.08 28.14 6.81
CA LYS A 45 10.24 27.30 6.50
C LYS A 45 9.83 25.88 6.10
N GLU A 46 10.71 25.14 5.46
CA GLU A 46 10.56 23.69 5.32
C GLU A 46 10.79 23.00 6.66
N LEU A 47 10.02 21.96 6.99
CA LEU A 47 10.25 21.07 8.13
C LEU A 47 10.82 19.74 7.65
N LYS A 48 11.94 19.32 8.24
CA LYS A 48 12.61 18.07 7.89
C LYS A 48 12.61 17.10 9.07
N GLY A 49 12.38 15.83 8.79
CA GLY A 49 12.43 14.81 9.83
C GLY A 49 11.30 14.93 10.86
N VAL A 50 10.10 15.33 10.42
CA VAL A 50 8.93 15.40 11.28
C VAL A 50 8.53 14.01 11.73
N SER A 51 8.33 13.83 13.04
CA SER A 51 7.90 12.58 13.65
C SER A 51 6.86 12.82 14.74
N VAL A 52 6.01 11.81 14.99
CA VAL A 52 5.05 11.79 16.09
C VAL A 52 5.28 10.58 16.97
N SER A 53 5.11 10.78 18.27
CA SER A 53 5.09 9.71 19.28
C SER A 53 3.98 9.97 20.28
N PHE A 54 3.67 8.97 21.13
CA PHE A 54 2.52 9.03 22.03
C PHE A 54 2.90 8.61 23.43
N SER A 55 2.21 9.14 24.43
CA SER A 55 2.18 8.58 25.76
C SER A 55 1.13 7.47 25.86
N ASP A 56 1.19 6.67 26.91
CA ASP A 56 0.03 5.86 27.30
C ASP A 56 -1.16 6.78 27.54
N LEU A 57 -2.38 6.31 27.20
CA LEU A 57 -3.60 6.97 27.67
C LEU A 57 -4.10 6.26 28.92
N VAL A 58 -4.47 7.06 29.92
CA VAL A 58 -4.88 6.55 31.23
C VAL A 58 -6.26 7.09 31.59
N ASN A 59 -7.14 6.23 32.08
CA ASN A 59 -8.45 6.63 32.61
C ASN A 59 -8.40 6.88 34.13
N ALA A 60 -9.51 7.33 34.71
CA ALA A 60 -9.62 7.61 36.14
C ALA A 60 -9.39 6.39 37.03
N ASP A 61 -9.67 5.20 36.54
CA ASP A 61 -9.49 3.93 37.25
C ASP A 61 -8.07 3.38 37.15
N GLY A 62 -7.16 4.08 36.45
CA GLY A 62 -5.77 3.65 36.22
C GLY A 62 -5.60 2.65 35.07
N ASN A 63 -6.66 2.30 34.35
CA ASN A 63 -6.54 1.46 33.15
C ASN A 63 -5.81 2.20 32.04
N LYS A 64 -5.01 1.47 31.26
CA LYS A 64 -4.13 2.04 30.25
C LYS A 64 -4.42 1.50 28.87
N ILE A 65 -4.42 2.39 27.88
CA ILE A 65 -4.20 2.06 26.46
C ILE A 65 -2.74 2.41 26.18
N LYS A 66 -1.95 1.40 25.84
CA LYS A 66 -0.50 1.58 25.68
C LYS A 66 -0.14 2.44 24.46
N SER A 67 0.93 3.17 24.56
CA SER A 67 1.49 3.96 23.45
C SER A 67 1.83 3.10 22.21
N THR A 68 2.12 1.82 22.39
CA THR A 68 2.34 0.85 21.31
C THR A 68 1.09 0.47 20.51
N SER A 69 -0.10 0.85 20.98
CA SER A 69 -1.36 0.66 20.24
C SER A 69 -1.57 1.73 19.15
N PHE A 70 -0.77 2.77 19.14
CA PHE A 70 -0.84 3.83 18.15
C PHE A 70 0.06 3.54 16.95
N GLN A 71 -0.39 3.96 15.79
CA GLN A 71 0.38 3.95 14.56
C GLN A 71 0.21 5.25 13.79
N CYS A 72 1.31 5.78 13.25
CA CYS A 72 1.28 6.86 12.27
C CYS A 72 1.57 6.30 10.88
N PHE A 73 0.57 6.20 10.04
CA PHE A 73 0.65 5.60 8.70
C PHE A 73 1.58 6.36 7.74
N ASN A 74 1.86 7.63 8.02
CA ASN A 74 2.84 8.39 7.24
C ASN A 74 4.29 8.03 7.59
N GLN A 75 4.52 7.38 8.74
CA GLN A 75 5.86 7.12 9.28
C GLN A 75 6.23 5.66 9.32
N GLU A 76 5.27 4.78 9.45
CA GLU A 76 5.49 3.34 9.55
C GLU A 76 4.30 2.57 8.97
N GLY A 77 4.57 1.36 8.54
CA GLY A 77 3.56 0.49 7.95
C GLY A 77 4.19 -0.65 7.18
N THR A 78 3.41 -1.17 6.25
CA THR A 78 3.80 -2.23 5.31
C THR A 78 3.83 -1.62 3.90
N ASP A 79 4.89 -1.87 3.14
CA ASP A 79 5.00 -1.44 1.76
C ASP A 79 4.31 -2.41 0.77
N THR A 80 4.41 -2.13 -0.51
CA THR A 80 3.79 -2.94 -1.57
C THR A 80 4.35 -4.36 -1.67
N ASP A 81 5.56 -4.57 -1.17
CA ASP A 81 6.24 -5.88 -1.17
C ASP A 81 5.99 -6.65 0.13
N GLY A 82 5.15 -6.12 1.02
CA GLY A 82 4.84 -6.72 2.31
C GLY A 82 5.94 -6.52 3.37
N GLN A 83 6.92 -5.65 3.10
CA GLN A 83 8.00 -5.35 4.03
C GLN A 83 7.61 -4.19 4.94
N THR A 84 8.06 -4.24 6.19
CA THR A 84 7.84 -3.13 7.11
C THR A 84 8.76 -1.96 6.76
N PHE A 85 8.23 -0.75 6.83
CA PHE A 85 9.02 0.46 6.67
C PHE A 85 8.89 1.40 7.86
N ARG A 86 9.92 2.22 8.06
CA ARG A 86 9.89 3.36 9.00
C ARG A 86 10.60 4.55 8.39
N LYS A 87 9.94 5.72 8.42
CA LYS A 87 10.47 6.97 7.84
C LYS A 87 10.01 8.19 8.63
N THR A 88 10.68 9.31 8.43
CA THR A 88 10.23 10.63 8.86
C THR A 88 9.57 11.38 7.70
N VAL A 89 8.83 12.43 8.01
CA VAL A 89 8.09 13.21 7.01
C VAL A 89 8.79 14.56 6.79
N CYS A 90 8.92 14.97 5.52
CA CYS A 90 9.36 16.31 5.14
C CYS A 90 8.15 17.12 4.67
N ILE A 91 8.02 18.37 5.12
CA ILE A 91 6.89 19.24 4.81
C ILE A 91 7.44 20.52 4.17
N PRO A 92 7.13 20.78 2.89
CA PRO A 92 7.61 21.97 2.21
C PRO A 92 7.04 23.25 2.84
N LYS A 93 7.79 24.37 2.71
CA LYS A 93 7.30 25.69 3.11
C LYS A 93 5.97 26.02 2.43
N GLY A 94 5.02 26.53 3.17
CA GLY A 94 3.70 26.92 2.69
C GLY A 94 2.67 25.79 2.63
N TYR A 95 3.03 24.57 3.11
CA TYR A 95 2.15 23.41 3.05
C TYR A 95 1.68 22.95 4.42
N VAL A 96 0.58 22.20 4.40
CA VAL A 96 0.07 21.42 5.54
C VAL A 96 0.15 19.94 5.20
N GLN A 97 0.68 19.15 6.13
CA GLN A 97 0.74 17.70 6.05
C GLN A 97 -0.19 17.08 7.08
N ALA A 98 -1.09 16.22 6.65
CA ALA A 98 -1.82 15.36 7.54
C ALA A 98 -0.96 14.17 7.98
N LEU A 99 -0.77 13.99 9.27
CA LEU A 99 -0.27 12.75 9.86
C LEU A 99 -1.48 11.92 10.25
N TRP A 100 -1.67 10.80 9.57
CA TRP A 100 -2.76 9.88 9.82
C TRP A 100 -2.42 8.94 10.97
N ILE A 101 -3.21 9.02 12.02
CA ILE A 101 -3.03 8.22 13.23
C ILE A 101 -4.16 7.22 13.31
N GLY A 102 -3.82 6.00 13.68
CA GLY A 102 -4.78 4.97 14.05
C GLY A 102 -4.38 4.31 15.37
N MET A 103 -5.35 3.81 16.09
CA MET A 103 -5.11 3.03 17.31
C MET A 103 -6.21 2.01 17.56
N ASP A 104 -5.84 0.86 18.07
CA ASP A 104 -6.79 -0.14 18.57
C ASP A 104 -7.30 0.25 19.96
N ILE A 105 -8.62 0.36 20.08
CA ILE A 105 -9.28 0.54 21.37
C ILE A 105 -9.57 -0.85 21.93
N PRO A 106 -9.07 -1.22 23.12
CA PRO A 106 -9.39 -2.51 23.73
C PRO A 106 -10.90 -2.72 23.89
N ALA A 107 -11.38 -3.92 23.61
CA ALA A 107 -12.81 -4.25 23.75
C ALA A 107 -13.34 -4.11 25.20
N SER A 108 -12.44 -4.13 26.19
CA SER A 108 -12.73 -3.89 27.60
C SER A 108 -12.62 -2.43 28.03
N ALA A 109 -12.17 -1.53 27.13
CA ALA A 109 -11.97 -0.12 27.49
C ALA A 109 -13.30 0.58 27.75
N LYS A 110 -13.32 1.48 28.77
CA LYS A 110 -14.49 2.26 29.12
C LYS A 110 -14.08 3.53 29.86
N GLY A 111 -14.82 4.61 29.64
CA GLY A 111 -14.61 5.89 30.29
C GLY A 111 -13.66 6.82 29.51
N ILE A 112 -13.23 7.89 30.16
CA ILE A 112 -12.43 8.94 29.55
C ILE A 112 -10.94 8.61 29.74
N TYR A 113 -10.22 8.45 28.63
CA TYR A 113 -8.79 8.22 28.59
C TYR A 113 -8.05 9.51 28.21
N LYS A 114 -6.99 9.83 28.94
CA LYS A 114 -6.18 11.05 28.71
C LYS A 114 -4.72 10.70 28.51
N GLY A 115 -4.06 11.44 27.61
CA GLY A 115 -2.64 11.35 27.34
C GLY A 115 -2.17 12.44 26.38
N LYS A 116 -1.06 12.21 25.70
CA LYS A 116 -0.45 13.20 24.82
C LYS A 116 0.11 12.58 23.56
N ALA A 117 0.07 13.34 22.46
CA ALA A 117 0.94 13.14 21.31
C ALA A 117 2.07 14.18 21.34
N PHE A 118 3.22 13.80 20.81
CA PHE A 118 4.43 14.62 20.73
C PHE A 118 4.88 14.69 19.29
N VAL A 119 4.73 15.87 18.68
CA VAL A 119 5.18 16.13 17.30
C VAL A 119 6.47 16.92 17.34
N LYS A 120 7.51 16.44 16.66
CA LYS A 120 8.80 17.13 16.63
C LYS A 120 9.42 17.16 15.24
N GLU A 121 10.23 18.19 14.97
CA GLU A 121 11.11 18.29 13.80
C GLU A 121 12.53 17.88 14.23
N GLY A 122 13.07 16.79 13.67
CA GLY A 122 14.43 16.34 13.98
C GLY A 122 14.71 16.23 15.49
N SER A 123 15.66 17.02 15.99
CA SER A 123 16.05 17.07 17.40
C SER A 123 15.38 18.20 18.19
N SER A 124 14.41 18.91 17.61
CA SER A 124 13.73 20.03 18.28
C SER A 124 12.92 19.57 19.48
N GLN A 125 12.57 20.52 20.36
CA GLN A 125 11.60 20.28 21.42
C GLN A 125 10.26 19.88 20.80
N PRO A 126 9.58 18.85 21.31
CA PRO A 126 8.30 18.41 20.78
C PRO A 126 7.20 19.40 21.10
N VAL A 127 6.29 19.57 20.18
CA VAL A 127 4.98 20.20 20.42
C VAL A 127 4.05 19.15 21.00
N GLU A 128 3.51 19.42 22.18
CA GLU A 128 2.59 18.53 22.88
C GLU A 128 1.15 18.78 22.44
N ILE A 129 0.41 17.72 22.15
CA ILE A 129 -1.01 17.73 21.83
C ILE A 129 -1.73 16.90 22.88
N ALA A 130 -2.63 17.51 23.63
CA ALA A 130 -3.44 16.77 24.60
C ALA A 130 -4.42 15.84 23.88
N ILE A 131 -4.57 14.63 24.39
CA ILE A 131 -5.54 13.63 23.88
C ILE A 131 -6.54 13.32 25.00
N GLU A 132 -7.82 13.45 24.69
CA GLU A 132 -8.93 13.03 25.52
C GLU A 132 -9.91 12.21 24.66
N LEU A 133 -10.03 10.91 24.96
CA LEU A 133 -10.91 9.99 24.27
C LEU A 133 -11.98 9.47 25.23
N ASN A 134 -13.23 9.66 24.89
CA ASN A 134 -14.37 9.09 25.60
C ASN A 134 -14.75 7.76 24.96
N VAL A 135 -14.42 6.66 25.66
CA VAL A 135 -14.74 5.30 25.22
C VAL A 135 -16.06 4.89 25.83
N SER A 136 -17.12 4.76 25.00
CA SER A 136 -18.47 4.50 25.45
C SER A 136 -19.24 3.59 24.48
N GLY A 137 -20.36 3.06 24.93
CA GLY A 137 -21.23 2.17 24.15
C GLY A 137 -20.82 0.69 24.24
N SER A 138 -21.44 -0.12 23.39
CA SER A 138 -21.16 -1.55 23.29
C SER A 138 -19.92 -1.80 22.42
N PRO A 139 -19.17 -2.88 22.67
CA PRO A 139 -18.05 -3.25 21.81
C PRO A 139 -18.50 -3.43 20.36
N ILE A 140 -17.75 -2.83 19.43
CA ILE A 140 -18.03 -2.91 18.00
C ILE A 140 -17.35 -4.12 17.37
N ALA A 141 -18.04 -4.80 16.46
CA ALA A 141 -17.48 -5.94 15.74
C ALA A 141 -16.55 -5.48 14.61
N ASN A 142 -15.57 -6.32 14.27
CA ASN A 142 -14.65 -6.09 13.14
C ASN A 142 -14.00 -4.71 13.16
N HIS A 143 -13.63 -4.20 14.32
CA HIS A 143 -13.02 -2.89 14.54
C HIS A 143 -13.84 -1.70 13.97
N GLY A 144 -15.10 -1.91 13.60
CA GLY A 144 -15.95 -0.90 12.96
C GLY A 144 -15.82 -0.84 11.43
N ASP A 145 -15.23 -1.82 10.78
CA ASP A 145 -15.00 -1.84 9.34
C ASP A 145 -16.27 -1.78 8.48
N ASN A 146 -17.41 -2.18 9.06
CA ASN A 146 -18.70 -2.12 8.36
C ASN A 146 -19.28 -0.70 8.30
N GLU A 147 -18.71 0.25 9.06
CA GLU A 147 -19.13 1.64 9.12
C GLU A 147 -18.11 2.56 8.44
N GLY A 148 -18.25 2.82 7.14
CA GLY A 148 -17.26 3.53 6.32
C GLY A 148 -16.89 4.94 6.79
N TRP A 149 -17.73 5.60 7.57
CA TRP A 149 -17.48 6.93 8.13
C TRP A 149 -16.40 6.93 9.22
N ARG A 150 -16.14 5.80 9.89
CA ARG A 150 -15.13 5.65 10.97
C ARG A 150 -13.70 5.64 10.44
N LYS A 151 -13.49 5.36 9.15
CA LYS A 151 -12.16 5.23 8.51
C LYS A 151 -11.26 4.15 9.12
N THR A 152 -11.84 3.18 9.80
CA THR A 152 -11.14 2.05 10.45
C THR A 152 -10.34 1.22 9.46
N ARG A 153 -10.79 1.18 8.19
CA ARG A 153 -10.11 0.48 7.09
C ARG A 153 -8.73 1.04 6.75
N LEU A 154 -8.33 2.18 7.33
CA LEU A 154 -6.96 2.68 7.21
C LEU A 154 -5.94 1.64 7.68
N ARG A 155 -6.27 0.81 8.68
CA ARG A 155 -5.43 -0.31 9.14
C ARG A 155 -5.15 -1.36 8.07
N TRP A 156 -5.99 -1.45 7.02
CA TRP A 156 -5.78 -2.39 5.91
C TRP A 156 -4.56 -2.04 5.06
N LEU A 157 -4.03 -0.81 5.16
CA LEU A 157 -2.77 -0.44 4.52
C LEU A 157 -1.59 -1.32 4.98
N ASN A 158 -1.70 -1.95 6.15
CA ASN A 158 -0.68 -2.86 6.65
C ASN A 158 -0.95 -4.32 6.26
N SER A 159 -2.00 -4.59 5.48
CA SER A 159 -2.31 -5.95 5.07
C SER A 159 -1.25 -6.50 4.13
N THR A 160 -0.79 -7.70 4.42
CA THR A 160 0.04 -8.51 3.52
C THR A 160 -0.80 -9.53 2.75
N LEU A 161 -2.13 -9.43 2.85
CA LEU A 161 -3.04 -10.31 2.13
C LEU A 161 -2.84 -10.15 0.61
N GLY A 162 -2.56 -11.24 -0.07
CA GLY A 162 -2.24 -11.25 -1.50
C GLY A 162 -0.76 -11.14 -1.83
N ASN A 163 0.13 -10.90 -0.85
CA ASN A 163 1.58 -10.92 -1.05
C ASN A 163 2.17 -12.33 -0.90
N ALA A 164 1.39 -13.28 -0.38
CA ALA A 164 1.83 -14.67 -0.28
C ALA A 164 1.83 -15.31 -1.69
N ASP A 165 2.78 -16.24 -1.90
CA ASP A 165 2.87 -17.03 -3.13
C ASP A 165 1.78 -18.14 -3.20
N GLU A 166 0.61 -17.87 -2.63
CA GLU A 166 -0.55 -18.75 -2.58
C GLU A 166 -1.79 -18.05 -3.13
N PRO A 167 -2.50 -18.63 -4.08
CA PRO A 167 -3.73 -18.05 -4.58
C PRO A 167 -4.84 -18.15 -3.53
N THR A 168 -5.60 -17.07 -3.36
CA THR A 168 -6.81 -17.06 -2.51
C THR A 168 -8.02 -17.57 -3.30
N ALA A 169 -8.92 -18.31 -2.63
CA ALA A 169 -10.16 -18.74 -3.28
C ALA A 169 -10.95 -17.54 -3.85
N PRO A 170 -11.54 -17.66 -5.04
CA PRO A 170 -11.73 -18.86 -5.87
C PRO A 170 -10.58 -19.19 -6.84
N TYR A 171 -9.48 -18.43 -6.82
CA TYR A 171 -8.37 -18.63 -7.75
C TYR A 171 -7.66 -19.96 -7.49
N THR A 172 -7.24 -20.62 -8.58
CA THR A 172 -6.51 -21.87 -8.56
C THR A 172 -5.01 -21.64 -8.76
N PRO A 173 -4.15 -22.55 -8.28
CA PRO A 173 -2.72 -22.45 -8.56
C PRO A 173 -2.40 -22.36 -10.04
N VAL A 174 -1.42 -21.51 -10.38
CA VAL A 174 -0.87 -21.44 -11.72
C VAL A 174 -0.11 -22.72 -12.01
N THR A 175 -0.40 -23.35 -13.14
CA THR A 175 0.26 -24.56 -13.57
C THR A 175 1.02 -24.33 -14.88
N ILE A 176 2.13 -25.08 -15.06
CA ILE A 176 2.86 -25.08 -16.32
C ILE A 176 3.04 -26.53 -16.80
N ARG A 177 2.66 -26.79 -18.04
CA ARG A 177 2.90 -28.06 -18.74
C ARG A 177 3.62 -27.77 -20.05
N LYS A 178 4.86 -28.23 -20.19
CA LYS A 178 5.75 -27.88 -21.31
C LYS A 178 5.89 -26.36 -21.44
N LYS A 179 5.22 -25.74 -22.41
CA LYS A 179 5.24 -24.30 -22.68
C LYS A 179 3.89 -23.62 -22.44
N THR A 180 2.91 -24.35 -21.89
CA THR A 180 1.57 -23.84 -21.60
C THR A 180 1.43 -23.56 -20.12
N LEU A 181 1.12 -22.32 -19.79
CA LEU A 181 0.76 -21.85 -18.46
C LEU A 181 -0.77 -21.75 -18.38
N SER A 182 -1.36 -22.28 -17.32
CA SER A 182 -2.80 -22.25 -17.12
C SER A 182 -3.14 -21.74 -15.72
N TRP A 183 -4.22 -20.96 -15.62
CA TRP A 183 -4.80 -20.44 -14.39
C TRP A 183 -6.33 -20.45 -14.48
N LEU A 184 -7.04 -20.05 -13.43
CA LEU A 184 -8.49 -19.98 -13.45
C LEU A 184 -8.99 -19.08 -14.59
N GLY A 185 -9.63 -19.65 -15.58
CA GLY A 185 -10.25 -18.95 -16.68
C GLY A 185 -9.32 -18.49 -17.78
N GLY A 186 -8.07 -18.99 -17.84
CA GLY A 186 -7.16 -18.63 -18.92
C GLY A 186 -5.94 -19.50 -19.08
N GLU A 187 -5.29 -19.32 -20.23
CA GLU A 187 -4.13 -20.10 -20.66
C GLU A 187 -3.22 -19.25 -21.55
N ILE A 188 -1.91 -19.41 -21.38
CA ILE A 188 -0.87 -18.83 -22.26
C ILE A 188 -0.02 -19.95 -22.79
N GLU A 189 0.13 -20.03 -24.11
CA GLU A 189 1.11 -20.87 -24.77
C GLU A 189 2.31 -20.01 -25.20
N LEU A 190 3.51 -20.46 -24.82
CA LEU A 190 4.77 -19.76 -25.13
C LEU A 190 5.40 -20.36 -26.39
N SER A 191 5.86 -19.48 -27.28
CA SER A 191 6.64 -19.87 -28.44
C SER A 191 8.08 -20.29 -28.05
N SER A 192 8.89 -20.63 -29.03
CA SER A 192 10.33 -20.88 -28.83
C SER A 192 11.09 -19.59 -28.47
N SER A 193 10.55 -18.43 -28.82
CA SER A 193 11.11 -17.14 -28.42
C SER A 193 10.81 -16.76 -26.98
N GLY A 194 9.97 -17.55 -26.26
CA GLY A 194 9.56 -17.26 -24.88
C GLY A 194 8.43 -16.23 -24.76
N LEU A 195 7.97 -15.68 -25.87
CA LEU A 195 6.81 -14.79 -25.91
C LEU A 195 5.51 -15.61 -26.13
N PRO A 196 4.36 -15.10 -25.72
CA PRO A 196 3.08 -15.71 -26.01
C PRO A 196 2.83 -15.89 -27.50
N CYS A 197 2.59 -17.13 -27.96
CA CYS A 197 2.09 -17.41 -29.30
C CYS A 197 0.57 -17.53 -29.30
N ARG A 198 -0.03 -17.87 -28.15
CA ARG A 198 -1.48 -17.93 -27.96
C ARG A 198 -1.83 -17.52 -26.53
N ILE A 199 -2.87 -16.73 -26.38
CA ILE A 199 -3.52 -16.43 -25.10
C ILE A 199 -5.00 -16.71 -25.30
N THR A 200 -5.59 -17.50 -24.40
CA THR A 200 -7.01 -17.83 -24.41
C THR A 200 -7.66 -17.51 -23.08
N THR A 201 -8.94 -17.15 -23.13
CA THR A 201 -9.77 -16.95 -21.94
C THR A 201 -11.04 -17.79 -22.04
N CYS A 202 -11.54 -18.25 -20.89
CA CYS A 202 -12.72 -19.11 -20.77
C CYS A 202 -13.93 -18.36 -20.20
N TYR A 203 -14.09 -17.08 -20.54
CA TYR A 203 -15.22 -16.26 -20.08
C TYR A 203 -16.22 -15.99 -21.20
N ASP A 204 -17.53 -16.07 -20.86
CA ASP A 204 -18.61 -15.68 -21.75
C ASP A 204 -18.77 -14.13 -21.84
N ALA A 205 -19.72 -13.66 -22.65
CA ALA A 205 -20.03 -12.25 -22.81
C ALA A 205 -20.52 -11.55 -21.51
N ASN A 206 -20.92 -12.32 -20.50
CA ASN A 206 -21.34 -11.83 -19.19
C ASN A 206 -20.24 -11.98 -18.13
N ASN A 207 -18.99 -12.24 -18.53
CA ASN A 207 -17.85 -12.51 -17.65
C ASN A 207 -18.04 -13.72 -16.72
N ARG A 208 -18.81 -14.73 -17.14
CA ARG A 208 -18.96 -15.98 -16.42
C ARG A 208 -17.97 -17.00 -16.94
N LEU A 209 -17.31 -17.70 -16.02
CA LEU A 209 -16.40 -18.78 -16.34
C LEU A 209 -17.17 -19.95 -16.98
N SER A 210 -16.66 -20.48 -18.08
CA SER A 210 -17.26 -21.59 -18.80
C SER A 210 -16.19 -22.47 -19.45
N ASP A 211 -16.18 -23.76 -19.13
CA ASP A 211 -15.25 -24.74 -19.70
C ASP A 211 -15.48 -25.01 -21.19
N SER A 212 -16.64 -24.62 -21.71
CA SER A 212 -16.99 -24.79 -23.13
C SER A 212 -16.57 -23.62 -24.02
N ILE A 213 -16.02 -22.55 -23.44
CA ILE A 213 -15.64 -21.34 -24.15
C ILE A 213 -14.11 -21.22 -24.15
N SER A 214 -13.56 -20.88 -25.31
CA SER A 214 -12.16 -20.58 -25.50
C SER A 214 -12.01 -19.40 -26.46
N ASN A 215 -11.82 -18.21 -25.92
CA ASN A 215 -11.67 -16.98 -26.71
C ASN A 215 -10.20 -16.70 -26.94
N ALA A 216 -9.78 -16.56 -28.19
CA ALA A 216 -8.44 -16.12 -28.53
C ALA A 216 -8.29 -14.61 -28.28
N VAL A 217 -7.25 -14.23 -27.53
CA VAL A 217 -6.93 -12.84 -27.21
C VAL A 217 -5.98 -12.25 -28.24
N LEU A 218 -5.01 -13.05 -28.71
CA LEU A 218 -4.01 -12.60 -29.70
C LEU A 218 -4.49 -12.85 -31.11
N ALA A 219 -4.42 -11.84 -31.98
CA ALA A 219 -4.67 -11.97 -33.41
C ALA A 219 -3.52 -12.69 -34.13
N LYS A 220 -2.30 -12.60 -33.59
CA LYS A 220 -1.08 -13.27 -34.07
C LYS A 220 -0.08 -13.45 -32.93
N GLU A 221 0.89 -14.33 -33.13
CA GLU A 221 2.00 -14.57 -32.21
C GLU A 221 2.77 -13.28 -31.90
N MET A 222 3.14 -13.09 -30.63
CA MET A 222 4.01 -11.99 -30.22
C MET A 222 5.46 -12.28 -30.62
N ALA A 223 6.15 -11.27 -31.13
CA ALA A 223 7.54 -11.37 -31.52
C ALA A 223 8.31 -10.08 -31.21
N PHE A 224 9.59 -10.23 -30.88
CA PHE A 224 10.52 -9.09 -30.90
C PHE A 224 11.00 -8.83 -32.31
N ILE A 225 10.94 -7.59 -32.74
CA ILE A 225 11.42 -7.15 -34.05
C ILE A 225 12.53 -6.11 -33.81
N ILE A 226 13.67 -6.32 -34.42
CA ILE A 226 14.76 -5.34 -34.39
C ILE A 226 14.68 -4.53 -35.69
N GLU A 227 14.53 -3.23 -35.58
CA GLU A 227 14.61 -2.33 -36.72
C GLU A 227 16.07 -1.93 -36.98
N THR A 228 16.58 -2.25 -38.15
CA THR A 228 17.92 -1.91 -38.61
C THR A 228 17.84 -1.02 -39.85
N PHE A 229 18.96 -0.44 -40.24
CA PHE A 229 19.04 0.34 -41.50
C PHE A 229 18.70 -0.49 -42.75
N ASN A 230 18.83 -1.82 -42.66
CA ASN A 230 18.57 -2.78 -43.76
C ASN A 230 17.16 -3.38 -43.73
N GLY A 231 16.33 -2.97 -42.75
CA GLY A 231 14.97 -3.48 -42.57
C GLY A 231 14.76 -4.13 -41.20
N GLN A 232 13.65 -4.86 -41.10
CA GLN A 232 13.29 -5.53 -39.85
C GLN A 232 13.91 -6.93 -39.78
N GLU A 233 14.50 -7.25 -38.65
CA GLU A 233 15.08 -8.57 -38.35
C GLU A 233 14.36 -9.19 -37.15
N ALA A 234 13.99 -10.45 -37.24
CA ALA A 234 13.48 -11.23 -36.10
C ALA A 234 14.62 -11.69 -35.21
N LEU A 235 14.44 -11.56 -33.88
CA LEU A 235 15.37 -12.14 -32.92
C LEU A 235 15.41 -13.66 -33.04
N LYS A 236 16.60 -14.23 -33.08
CA LYS A 236 16.78 -15.68 -33.05
C LYS A 236 16.24 -16.24 -31.74
N PRO A 237 15.52 -17.39 -31.77
CA PRO A 237 15.03 -18.01 -30.56
C PRO A 237 16.17 -18.32 -29.59
N GLY A 238 16.03 -17.91 -28.35
CA GLY A 238 16.94 -18.26 -27.26
C GLY A 238 16.47 -19.47 -26.48
N SER A 239 17.17 -19.81 -25.39
CA SER A 239 16.71 -20.84 -24.47
C SER A 239 15.82 -20.24 -23.38
N LEU A 240 14.58 -20.74 -23.30
CA LEU A 240 13.65 -20.40 -22.22
C LEU A 240 13.95 -21.26 -21.00
N ARG A 241 14.12 -20.63 -19.83
CA ARG A 241 14.29 -21.31 -18.54
C ARG A 241 13.20 -20.88 -17.57
N ILE A 242 12.66 -21.83 -16.81
CA ILE A 242 11.85 -21.55 -15.64
C ILE A 242 12.81 -21.31 -14.49
N THR A 243 12.79 -20.10 -13.91
CA THR A 243 13.71 -19.69 -12.82
C THR A 243 13.07 -19.78 -11.45
N ASN A 244 11.75 -19.59 -11.38
CA ASN A 244 10.97 -19.80 -10.17
C ASN A 244 9.59 -20.37 -10.51
N ARG A 245 9.05 -21.20 -9.62
CA ARG A 245 7.71 -21.76 -9.72
C ARG A 245 7.13 -21.94 -8.32
N ASN A 246 6.01 -21.28 -8.07
CA ASN A 246 5.17 -21.49 -6.89
C ASN A 246 3.70 -21.54 -7.30
N ASN A 247 2.79 -21.58 -6.34
CA ASN A 247 1.36 -21.70 -6.62
C ASN A 247 0.73 -20.44 -7.23
N ALA A 248 1.32 -19.27 -7.01
CA ALA A 248 0.79 -17.98 -7.46
C ALA A 248 1.57 -17.39 -8.64
N SER A 249 2.82 -17.80 -8.88
CA SER A 249 3.68 -17.21 -9.90
C SER A 249 4.61 -18.21 -10.58
N ILE A 250 4.97 -17.88 -11.82
CA ILE A 250 5.99 -18.58 -12.58
C ILE A 250 6.90 -17.53 -13.20
N SER A 251 8.20 -17.58 -12.85
CA SER A 251 9.20 -16.70 -13.42
C SER A 251 9.94 -17.39 -14.56
N LEU A 252 10.08 -16.68 -15.65
CA LEU A 252 10.73 -17.16 -16.85
C LEU A 252 11.96 -16.29 -17.13
N SER A 253 13.07 -16.91 -17.51
CA SER A 253 14.25 -16.22 -18.02
C SER A 253 14.48 -16.64 -19.46
N LEU A 254 14.63 -15.65 -20.32
CA LEU A 254 14.93 -15.84 -21.73
C LEU A 254 16.32 -15.30 -22.02
N ILE A 255 17.19 -16.16 -22.50
CA ILE A 255 18.55 -15.79 -22.91
C ILE A 255 18.56 -15.69 -24.42
N HIS A 256 18.63 -14.47 -24.94
CA HIS A 256 18.94 -14.23 -26.33
C HIS A 256 20.45 -14.21 -26.49
N ILE A 257 21.00 -15.06 -27.36
CA ILE A 257 22.38 -14.97 -27.76
C ILE A 257 22.43 -13.87 -28.83
N SER A 258 22.75 -12.64 -28.43
CA SER A 258 23.23 -11.64 -29.36
C SER A 258 24.67 -12.04 -29.72
N GLU A 259 25.00 -12.14 -30.99
CA GLU A 259 26.43 -12.22 -31.38
C GLU A 259 27.11 -10.98 -30.80
N PRO A 260 28.28 -11.11 -30.15
CA PRO A 260 29.03 -9.96 -29.70
C PRO A 260 29.28 -9.07 -30.93
N THR A 261 28.83 -7.83 -30.85
CA THR A 261 29.13 -6.81 -31.85
C THR A 261 30.64 -6.78 -31.99
N ARG A 262 31.16 -7.14 -33.15
CA ARG A 262 32.58 -6.97 -33.46
C ARG A 262 32.94 -5.51 -33.21
N PRO A 263 33.97 -5.17 -32.44
CA PRO A 263 34.41 -3.83 -32.29
C PRO A 263 34.74 -3.29 -33.68
N LEU A 264 34.06 -2.21 -34.07
CA LEU A 264 34.41 -1.45 -35.28
C LEU A 264 35.76 -0.82 -35.01
N TYR A 265 36.82 -1.43 -35.57
CA TYR A 265 38.13 -0.77 -35.71
C TYR A 265 37.96 0.29 -36.79
N ILE A 266 37.90 1.55 -36.37
CA ILE A 266 38.07 2.70 -37.28
C ILE A 266 39.57 2.81 -37.53
N SER A 267 40.00 2.53 -38.75
CA SER A 267 41.35 2.81 -39.25
C SER A 267 41.39 4.22 -39.80
#